data_d6386e4797c6cf5a2bb97c294675e666
#
_entry.id   d6386e4797c6cf5a2bb97c294675e666
#
_cell.length_a   1.000
_cell.length_b   1.000
_cell.length_c   1.000
_cell.angle_alpha   90.00
_cell.angle_beta   90.00
_cell.angle_gamma   90.00
#
_symmetry.space_group_name_H-M   'P 1'
#
loop_
_entity.id
_entity.type
_entity.pdbx_description
1 polymer ?
#
loop_
_entity_poly.entity_id
_entity_poly.type
_entity_poly.pdbx_seq_one_letter_code
_entity_poly.pdbx_strand_id
1 'polypeptide(L)'
;MASLGLFSVLVAGEVYVSPHGSDRNAGTKEAPYLTLNRAIKQAREWRRLNRPEAAGGICICLEDGVYAQSAPLFIRPEDSGTPDSPTLIRAVENAHPVISGGVAVTGWKKGCDDPRITKELRSKIWVAKAPSFGNRIVETRQMWVDGNKAQRAAQFPDGVMERMIDFNPEEQTIIIPASQIGNLLNARRLEMIVHQRWAIAILRVKSIDVRGEQAVIRFHEPESHLEFAHPWPQPVIGGEKGNSSFCLTNALELLDQPGEWFQEYPSGTIYYYPRSEEDMETAEVIVPALETLMIVDGTLERSVRHIRVEGITFAHTSWMRPSYQGHVT
;
A
#
# COMPACT_ATOMS: atom_id res chain seq x y z
N MET A 1 49.07 -44.08 -2.02
CA MET A 1 47.63 -44.17 -1.77
C MET A 1 47.07 -42.77 -1.70
N ALA A 2 46.40 -42.30 -2.75
CA ALA A 2 45.76 -40.98 -2.77
C ALA A 2 44.36 -41.13 -2.16
N SER A 3 44.14 -40.45 -1.04
CA SER A 3 42.83 -40.36 -0.40
C SER A 3 41.94 -39.48 -1.27
N LEU A 4 40.99 -40.06 -1.98
CA LEU A 4 39.87 -39.30 -2.56
C LEU A 4 38.99 -38.79 -1.40
N GLY A 5 39.15 -37.53 -1.05
CA GLY A 5 38.20 -36.83 -0.18
C GLY A 5 36.85 -36.75 -0.88
N LEU A 6 35.85 -37.50 -0.41
CA LEU A 6 34.46 -37.26 -0.76
C LEU A 6 34.07 -35.86 -0.27
N PHE A 7 34.05 -34.87 -1.19
CA PHE A 7 33.35 -33.65 -0.94
C PHE A 7 31.86 -33.95 -0.93
N SER A 8 31.29 -34.14 0.24
CA SER A 8 29.85 -34.19 0.42
C SER A 8 29.33 -32.79 0.07
N VAL A 9 28.63 -32.67 -1.05
CA VAL A 9 27.89 -31.47 -1.36
C VAL A 9 26.79 -31.33 -0.31
N LEU A 10 26.94 -30.41 0.61
CA LEU A 10 25.94 -30.10 1.62
C LEU A 10 24.72 -29.52 0.91
N VAL A 11 23.63 -30.24 0.87
CA VAL A 11 22.36 -29.83 0.29
C VAL A 11 21.62 -28.97 1.33
N ALA A 12 21.05 -27.86 0.90
CA ALA A 12 20.21 -27.00 1.75
C ALA A 12 18.98 -27.80 2.23
N GLY A 13 18.63 -27.64 3.50
CA GLY A 13 17.35 -28.15 4.01
C GLY A 13 16.19 -27.36 3.45
N GLU A 14 15.15 -28.04 3.02
CA GLU A 14 13.98 -27.40 2.41
C GLU A 14 12.78 -27.40 3.35
N VAL A 15 12.08 -26.26 3.40
CA VAL A 15 10.80 -26.08 4.11
C VAL A 15 9.78 -25.53 3.12
N TYR A 16 8.71 -26.26 2.92
CA TYR A 16 7.68 -25.90 1.94
C TYR A 16 6.51 -25.17 2.60
N VAL A 17 6.00 -24.15 1.89
CA VAL A 17 4.85 -23.35 2.28
C VAL A 17 3.87 -23.28 1.13
N SER A 18 2.58 -23.48 1.42
CA SER A 18 1.49 -23.46 0.44
C SER A 18 0.25 -22.75 1.02
N PRO A 19 -0.50 -21.96 0.25
CA PRO A 19 -1.79 -21.42 0.70
C PRO A 19 -2.81 -22.51 1.06
N HIS A 20 -2.60 -23.72 0.59
CA HIS A 20 -3.43 -24.90 0.87
C HIS A 20 -2.83 -25.82 1.94
N GLY A 21 -1.73 -25.40 2.56
CA GLY A 21 -1.03 -26.14 3.60
C GLY A 21 -1.69 -26.05 4.98
N SER A 22 -0.95 -26.50 5.99
CA SER A 22 -1.36 -26.39 7.40
C SER A 22 -0.13 -26.22 8.29
N ASP A 23 -0.18 -25.32 9.25
CA ASP A 23 0.91 -25.13 10.21
C ASP A 23 1.10 -26.32 11.18
N ARG A 24 0.23 -27.31 11.12
CA ARG A 24 0.36 -28.60 11.81
C ARG A 24 1.12 -29.65 10.99
N ASN A 25 1.35 -29.38 9.72
CA ASN A 25 2.10 -30.28 8.83
C ASN A 25 3.59 -30.30 9.20
N ALA A 26 4.35 -31.14 8.49
CA ALA A 26 5.79 -31.32 8.71
C ALA A 26 6.65 -30.25 7.97
N GLY A 27 6.09 -29.49 7.04
CA GLY A 27 6.80 -28.54 6.20
C GLY A 27 7.57 -29.20 5.05
N THR A 28 7.22 -30.44 4.68
CA THR A 28 7.74 -31.11 3.49
C THR A 28 6.94 -30.73 2.25
N LYS A 29 7.41 -31.08 1.06
CA LYS A 29 6.71 -30.82 -0.19
C LYS A 29 5.31 -31.47 -0.23
N GLU A 30 5.15 -32.66 0.33
CA GLU A 30 3.88 -33.40 0.38
C GLU A 30 2.96 -32.90 1.51
N ALA A 31 3.53 -32.21 2.52
CA ALA A 31 2.81 -31.71 3.67
C ALA A 31 3.34 -30.30 4.05
N PRO A 32 3.10 -29.28 3.20
CA PRO A 32 3.62 -27.93 3.39
C PRO A 32 2.97 -27.20 4.57
N TYR A 33 3.67 -26.23 5.15
CA TYR A 33 3.08 -25.29 6.07
C TYR A 33 2.11 -24.35 5.37
N LEU A 34 1.18 -23.76 6.13
CA LEU A 34 0.29 -22.72 5.65
C LEU A 34 0.97 -21.34 5.63
N THR A 35 1.78 -21.04 6.66
CA THR A 35 2.29 -19.68 6.87
C THR A 35 3.81 -19.59 6.78
N LEU A 36 4.30 -18.48 6.21
CA LEU A 36 5.74 -18.18 6.21
C LEU A 36 6.28 -18.04 7.64
N ASN A 37 5.49 -17.51 8.57
CA ASN A 37 5.86 -17.42 9.97
C ASN A 37 6.21 -18.79 10.57
N ARG A 38 5.46 -19.84 10.23
CA ARG A 38 5.74 -21.19 10.70
C ARG A 38 7.02 -21.73 10.07
N ALA A 39 7.23 -21.49 8.77
CA ALA A 39 8.44 -21.91 8.07
C ALA A 39 9.70 -21.21 8.61
N ILE A 40 9.64 -19.90 8.84
CA ILE A 40 10.75 -19.12 9.44
C ILE A 40 11.07 -19.66 10.85
N LYS A 41 10.07 -19.95 11.67
CA LYS A 41 10.28 -20.56 12.98
C LYS A 41 10.98 -21.93 12.87
N GLN A 42 10.62 -22.75 11.90
CA GLN A 42 11.25 -24.05 11.67
C GLN A 42 12.73 -23.86 11.27
N ALA A 43 13.00 -22.96 10.33
CA ALA A 43 14.34 -22.63 9.88
C ALA A 43 15.22 -22.15 11.06
N ARG A 44 14.69 -21.24 11.88
CA ARG A 44 15.34 -20.75 13.10
C ARG A 44 15.64 -21.86 14.10
N GLU A 45 14.72 -22.80 14.27
CA GLU A 45 14.91 -23.93 15.17
C GLU A 45 15.99 -24.89 14.67
N TRP A 46 16.06 -25.18 13.38
CA TRP A 46 17.14 -25.98 12.82
C TRP A 46 18.51 -25.34 13.07
N ARG A 47 18.64 -24.03 12.88
CA ARG A 47 19.89 -23.31 13.19
C ARG A 47 20.21 -23.34 14.67
N ARG A 48 19.25 -23.05 15.54
CA ARG A 48 19.45 -23.02 17.00
C ARG A 48 19.88 -24.37 17.56
N LEU A 49 19.41 -25.45 16.98
CA LEU A 49 19.71 -26.83 17.40
C LEU A 49 20.87 -27.46 16.62
N ASN A 50 21.55 -26.70 15.75
CA ASN A 50 22.61 -27.22 14.86
C ASN A 50 22.18 -28.47 14.11
N ARG A 51 20.95 -28.48 13.57
CA ARG A 51 20.42 -29.64 12.85
C ARG A 51 21.16 -29.83 11.53
N PRO A 52 21.35 -31.07 11.06
CA PRO A 52 21.99 -31.37 9.78
C PRO A 52 21.33 -30.68 8.58
N GLU A 53 20.01 -30.45 8.67
CA GLU A 53 19.20 -29.71 7.67
C GLU A 53 19.69 -28.27 7.43
N ALA A 54 20.34 -27.66 8.40
CA ALA A 54 20.89 -26.31 8.28
C ALA A 54 22.34 -26.28 7.77
N ALA A 55 23.02 -27.42 7.59
CA ALA A 55 24.46 -27.43 7.31
C ALA A 55 24.82 -26.79 5.95
N GLY A 56 24.04 -27.02 4.89
CA GLY A 56 24.25 -26.46 3.55
C GLY A 56 23.37 -25.23 3.23
N GLY A 57 22.72 -24.66 4.24
CA GLY A 57 21.74 -23.59 4.09
C GLY A 57 20.31 -24.06 4.35
N ILE A 58 19.38 -23.13 4.32
CA ILE A 58 17.95 -23.40 4.45
C ILE A 58 17.20 -22.73 3.33
N CYS A 59 16.32 -23.45 2.64
CA CYS A 59 15.43 -22.92 1.62
C CYS A 59 13.98 -22.99 2.10
N ILE A 60 13.35 -21.85 2.24
CA ILE A 60 11.90 -21.74 2.44
C ILE A 60 11.28 -21.59 1.05
N CYS A 61 10.60 -22.64 0.57
CA CYS A 61 10.08 -22.78 -0.78
C CYS A 61 8.59 -22.49 -0.80
N LEU A 62 8.18 -21.41 -1.48
CA LEU A 62 6.79 -21.01 -1.61
C LEU A 62 6.18 -21.59 -2.87
N GLU A 63 5.08 -22.30 -2.72
CA GLU A 63 4.23 -22.73 -3.84
C GLU A 63 3.44 -21.55 -4.41
N ASP A 64 2.81 -21.77 -5.56
CA ASP A 64 1.98 -20.78 -6.22
C ASP A 64 0.78 -20.36 -5.36
N GLY A 65 0.38 -19.09 -5.48
CA GLY A 65 -0.82 -18.54 -4.86
C GLY A 65 -0.60 -17.33 -3.96
N VAL A 66 -1.68 -16.92 -3.28
CA VAL A 66 -1.70 -15.71 -2.45
C VAL A 66 -1.56 -16.05 -0.97
N TYR A 67 -0.56 -15.48 -0.34
CA TYR A 67 -0.26 -15.59 1.09
C TYR A 67 -0.74 -14.33 1.82
N ALA A 68 -2.00 -14.33 2.25
CA ALA A 68 -2.60 -13.21 2.99
C ALA A 68 -1.94 -13.08 4.37
N GLN A 69 -1.43 -11.87 4.66
CA GLN A 69 -0.77 -11.56 5.93
C GLN A 69 -1.71 -10.81 6.87
N SER A 70 -1.73 -11.20 8.12
CA SER A 70 -2.43 -10.47 9.20
C SER A 70 -1.50 -9.56 10.01
N ALA A 71 -0.20 -9.68 9.81
CA ALA A 71 0.84 -8.87 10.42
C ALA A 71 2.12 -8.97 9.58
N PRO A 72 3.07 -8.01 9.72
CA PRO A 72 4.36 -8.10 9.05
C PRO A 72 5.14 -9.36 9.43
N LEU A 73 5.89 -9.89 8.47
CA LEU A 73 6.90 -10.92 8.72
C LEU A 73 8.13 -10.27 9.34
N PHE A 74 8.63 -10.85 10.43
CA PHE A 74 9.87 -10.39 11.06
C PHE A 74 11.02 -11.33 10.71
N ILE A 75 12.03 -10.79 10.04
CA ILE A 75 13.31 -11.42 9.79
C ILE A 75 14.31 -10.86 10.78
N ARG A 76 14.81 -11.69 11.66
CA ARG A 76 15.64 -11.30 12.81
C ARG A 76 17.08 -11.84 12.70
N PRO A 77 18.02 -11.37 13.52
CA PRO A 77 19.38 -11.90 13.52
C PRO A 77 19.46 -13.42 13.69
N GLU A 78 18.50 -14.03 14.38
CA GLU A 78 18.40 -15.49 14.57
C GLU A 78 18.04 -16.25 13.28
N ASP A 79 17.52 -15.57 12.26
CA ASP A 79 17.18 -16.13 10.95
C ASP A 79 18.37 -16.04 9.98
N SER A 80 19.42 -15.34 10.37
CA SER A 80 20.62 -15.15 9.55
C SER A 80 21.27 -16.47 9.17
N GLY A 81 21.75 -16.50 7.94
CA GLY A 81 22.65 -17.55 7.48
C GLY A 81 24.13 -17.22 7.71
N THR A 82 24.97 -18.02 7.07
CA THR A 82 26.40 -17.79 6.89
C THR A 82 26.74 -17.80 5.39
N PRO A 83 27.96 -17.44 4.98
CA PRO A 83 28.36 -17.60 3.57
C PRO A 83 28.13 -19.00 3.01
N ASP A 84 28.45 -20.03 3.83
CA ASP A 84 28.37 -21.45 3.45
C ASP A 84 26.98 -22.07 3.73
N SER A 85 26.15 -21.39 4.49
CA SER A 85 24.80 -21.83 4.89
C SER A 85 23.81 -20.67 4.87
N PRO A 86 23.45 -20.10 3.70
CA PRO A 86 22.52 -18.99 3.61
C PRO A 86 21.08 -19.39 3.95
N THR A 87 20.22 -18.42 4.19
CA THR A 87 18.77 -18.62 4.26
C THR A 87 18.13 -18.04 2.98
N LEU A 88 17.44 -18.88 2.22
CA LEU A 88 16.70 -18.49 1.02
C LEU A 88 15.20 -18.55 1.30
N ILE A 89 14.48 -17.53 0.87
CA ILE A 89 13.02 -17.51 0.83
C ILE A 89 12.66 -17.32 -0.64
N ARG A 90 12.16 -18.36 -1.30
CA ARG A 90 11.99 -18.29 -2.76
C ARG A 90 10.74 -19.00 -3.26
N ALA A 91 10.30 -18.59 -4.45
CA ALA A 91 9.31 -19.36 -5.20
C ALA A 91 9.86 -20.73 -5.60
N VAL A 92 9.01 -21.77 -5.62
CA VAL A 92 9.32 -23.00 -6.34
C VAL A 92 9.36 -22.71 -7.84
N GLU A 93 9.98 -23.60 -8.59
CA GLU A 93 10.09 -23.46 -10.04
C GLU A 93 8.71 -23.28 -10.71
N ASN A 94 8.58 -22.27 -11.56
CA ASN A 94 7.34 -21.87 -12.27
C ASN A 94 6.19 -21.41 -11.37
N ALA A 95 6.43 -21.13 -10.09
CA ALA A 95 5.44 -20.53 -9.19
C ALA A 95 5.58 -19.01 -9.12
N HIS A 96 4.46 -18.33 -8.87
CA HIS A 96 4.36 -16.88 -8.73
C HIS A 96 3.69 -16.51 -7.39
N PRO A 97 4.30 -16.83 -6.24
CA PRO A 97 3.71 -16.54 -4.94
C PRO A 97 3.58 -15.03 -4.70
N VAL A 98 2.44 -14.64 -4.14
CA VAL A 98 2.14 -13.24 -3.79
C VAL A 98 1.96 -13.13 -2.28
N ILE A 99 2.84 -12.41 -1.60
CA ILE A 99 2.65 -12.02 -0.20
C ILE A 99 1.80 -10.75 -0.19
N SER A 100 0.58 -10.85 0.36
CA SER A 100 -0.42 -9.80 0.30
C SER A 100 -0.81 -9.28 1.68
N GLY A 101 -0.84 -7.95 1.85
CA GLY A 101 -1.43 -7.27 3.01
C GLY A 101 -2.87 -6.84 2.79
N GLY A 102 -3.49 -7.32 1.71
CA GLY A 102 -4.83 -6.96 1.29
C GLY A 102 -5.94 -7.79 1.94
N VAL A 103 -7.12 -7.21 1.95
CA VAL A 103 -8.38 -7.85 2.34
C VAL A 103 -9.40 -7.62 1.22
N ALA A 104 -10.13 -8.67 0.87
CA ALA A 104 -11.15 -8.60 -0.17
C ALA A 104 -12.35 -7.73 0.27
N VAL A 105 -12.86 -6.93 -0.65
CA VAL A 105 -14.11 -6.19 -0.51
C VAL A 105 -15.20 -6.95 -1.25
N THR A 106 -16.22 -7.38 -0.56
CA THR A 106 -17.32 -8.18 -1.10
C THR A 106 -18.66 -7.52 -0.89
N GLY A 107 -19.71 -8.08 -1.49
CA GLY A 107 -21.08 -7.60 -1.29
C GLY A 107 -21.39 -6.31 -2.05
N TRP A 108 -20.76 -6.12 -3.17
CA TRP A 108 -21.02 -4.99 -4.08
C TRP A 108 -22.44 -4.94 -4.56
N LYS A 109 -23.02 -3.74 -4.59
CA LYS A 109 -24.38 -3.48 -5.07
C LYS A 109 -24.33 -2.33 -6.08
N LYS A 110 -25.02 -2.52 -7.20
CA LYS A 110 -25.13 -1.50 -8.24
C LYS A 110 -26.13 -0.41 -7.85
N GLY A 111 -25.74 0.84 -8.08
CA GLY A 111 -26.56 2.02 -7.83
C GLY A 111 -26.35 2.62 -6.45
N CYS A 112 -26.52 3.93 -6.37
CA CYS A 112 -26.52 4.69 -5.12
C CYS A 112 -27.49 5.88 -5.22
N ASP A 113 -27.98 6.34 -4.05
CA ASP A 113 -28.90 7.49 -3.98
C ASP A 113 -28.25 8.72 -3.34
N ASP A 114 -26.91 8.76 -3.29
CA ASP A 114 -26.20 9.88 -2.69
C ASP A 114 -26.33 11.15 -3.53
N PRO A 115 -26.84 12.26 -2.96
CA PRO A 115 -27.08 13.50 -3.71
C PRO A 115 -25.79 14.21 -4.18
N ARG A 116 -24.63 13.87 -3.61
CA ARG A 116 -23.32 14.42 -4.01
C ARG A 116 -22.88 13.88 -5.38
N ILE A 117 -23.40 12.73 -5.79
CA ILE A 117 -23.16 12.13 -7.11
C ILE A 117 -24.24 12.63 -8.08
N THR A 118 -23.83 13.04 -9.27
CA THR A 118 -24.77 13.46 -10.32
C THR A 118 -25.77 12.36 -10.66
N LYS A 119 -27.00 12.74 -10.96
CA LYS A 119 -28.11 11.79 -11.16
C LYS A 119 -27.79 10.76 -12.24
N GLU A 120 -27.09 11.16 -13.29
CA GLU A 120 -26.71 10.34 -14.45
C GLU A 120 -25.69 9.27 -14.09
N LEU A 121 -24.87 9.50 -13.05
CA LEU A 121 -23.85 8.56 -12.61
C LEU A 121 -24.35 7.58 -11.54
N ARG A 122 -25.41 7.91 -10.80
CA ARG A 122 -25.87 7.09 -9.66
C ARG A 122 -26.15 5.63 -10.02
N SER A 123 -26.67 5.35 -11.22
CA SER A 123 -26.93 3.99 -11.71
C SER A 123 -25.67 3.24 -12.15
N LYS A 124 -24.55 3.93 -12.33
CA LYS A 124 -23.27 3.37 -12.78
C LYS A 124 -22.33 3.06 -11.60
N ILE A 125 -22.53 3.75 -10.48
CA ILE A 125 -21.70 3.56 -9.27
C ILE A 125 -22.09 2.25 -8.58
N TRP A 126 -21.08 1.55 -8.09
CA TRP A 126 -21.22 0.39 -7.23
C TRP A 126 -20.82 0.74 -5.80
N VAL A 127 -21.49 0.15 -4.84
CA VAL A 127 -21.25 0.41 -3.42
C VAL A 127 -21.04 -0.89 -2.65
N ALA A 128 -20.10 -0.88 -1.72
CA ALA A 128 -19.85 -1.97 -0.78
C ALA A 128 -19.46 -1.41 0.58
N LYS A 129 -19.40 -2.29 1.59
CA LYS A 129 -18.82 -1.95 2.89
C LYS A 129 -17.35 -2.33 2.91
N ALA A 130 -16.52 -1.43 3.41
CA ALA A 130 -15.13 -1.75 3.68
C ALA A 130 -15.04 -2.93 4.65
N PRO A 131 -14.12 -3.86 4.43
CA PRO A 131 -13.93 -4.99 5.32
C PRO A 131 -13.43 -4.53 6.68
N SER A 132 -13.61 -5.40 7.68
CA SER A 132 -12.98 -5.24 8.99
C SER A 132 -11.68 -6.02 9.04
N PHE A 133 -10.66 -5.44 9.66
CA PHE A 133 -9.40 -6.08 9.95
C PHE A 133 -9.13 -5.98 11.45
N GLY A 134 -9.14 -7.11 12.13
CA GLY A 134 -9.31 -7.13 13.59
C GLY A 134 -10.67 -6.52 13.97
N ASN A 135 -10.66 -5.54 14.85
CA ASN A 135 -11.88 -4.88 15.35
C ASN A 135 -12.11 -3.49 14.71
N ARG A 136 -11.47 -3.19 13.58
CA ARG A 136 -11.56 -1.88 12.92
C ARG A 136 -11.98 -2.03 11.47
N ILE A 137 -12.81 -1.11 11.01
CA ILE A 137 -13.07 -0.94 9.58
C ILE A 137 -11.76 -0.51 8.92
N VAL A 138 -11.39 -1.18 7.83
CA VAL A 138 -10.22 -0.79 7.04
C VAL A 138 -10.46 0.59 6.44
N GLU A 139 -9.64 1.55 6.83
CA GLU A 139 -9.55 2.84 6.16
C GLU A 139 -8.47 2.72 5.09
N THR A 140 -8.86 2.80 3.83
CA THR A 140 -7.92 2.56 2.72
C THR A 140 -7.56 3.83 1.97
N ARG A 141 -6.33 3.86 1.48
CA ARG A 141 -5.84 4.90 0.56
C ARG A 141 -5.58 4.35 -0.85
N GLN A 142 -5.70 3.04 -1.03
CA GLN A 142 -5.51 2.36 -2.30
C GLN A 142 -6.53 1.24 -2.44
N MET A 143 -6.88 0.92 -3.67
CA MET A 143 -7.79 -0.17 -4.02
C MET A 143 -7.34 -0.78 -5.35
N TRP A 144 -7.50 -2.08 -5.49
CA TRP A 144 -7.25 -2.81 -6.73
C TRP A 144 -8.52 -3.56 -7.14
N VAL A 145 -8.79 -3.57 -8.43
CA VAL A 145 -9.88 -4.31 -9.06
C VAL A 145 -9.24 -5.19 -10.13
N ASP A 146 -9.42 -6.50 -10.04
CA ASP A 146 -8.80 -7.50 -10.93
C ASP A 146 -7.29 -7.26 -11.15
N GLY A 147 -6.58 -7.00 -10.05
CA GLY A 147 -5.14 -6.72 -10.04
C GLY A 147 -4.75 -5.32 -10.53
N ASN A 148 -5.66 -4.52 -11.06
CA ASN A 148 -5.41 -3.16 -11.54
C ASN A 148 -5.68 -2.13 -10.44
N LYS A 149 -4.74 -1.23 -10.22
CA LYS A 149 -4.93 -0.15 -9.24
C LYS A 149 -6.03 0.79 -9.68
N ALA A 150 -7.03 0.97 -8.81
CA ALA A 150 -8.08 1.96 -8.99
C ALA A 150 -7.64 3.34 -8.51
N GLN A 151 -8.14 4.40 -9.14
CA GLN A 151 -7.83 5.79 -8.84
C GLN A 151 -8.72 6.27 -7.67
N ARG A 152 -8.14 6.97 -6.69
CA ARG A 152 -8.98 7.72 -5.75
C ARG A 152 -9.65 8.86 -6.49
N ALA A 153 -10.94 9.10 -6.23
CA ALA A 153 -11.70 10.19 -6.82
C ALA A 153 -10.92 11.50 -6.72
N ALA A 154 -10.64 12.12 -7.85
CA ALA A 154 -9.71 13.24 -7.96
C ALA A 154 -10.13 14.21 -9.06
N GLN A 155 -9.83 15.46 -8.85
CA GLN A 155 -9.84 16.48 -9.90
C GLN A 155 -8.65 16.19 -10.83
N PHE A 156 -8.83 16.14 -12.12
CA PHE A 156 -7.75 15.87 -13.10
C PHE A 156 -7.14 14.45 -13.04
N PRO A 157 -7.95 13.39 -13.20
CA PRO A 157 -7.46 12.01 -13.17
C PRO A 157 -6.43 11.70 -14.27
N ASP A 158 -6.47 12.44 -15.39
CA ASP A 158 -5.56 12.27 -16.54
C ASP A 158 -4.17 12.91 -16.33
N GLY A 159 -3.88 13.42 -15.13
CA GLY A 159 -2.58 14.01 -14.79
C GLY A 159 -2.37 15.44 -15.27
N VAL A 160 -3.35 16.07 -15.91
CA VAL A 160 -3.32 17.51 -16.20
C VAL A 160 -3.77 18.27 -14.97
N MET A 161 -2.83 18.86 -14.27
CA MET A 161 -3.08 19.57 -13.02
C MET A 161 -3.14 21.08 -13.23
N GLU A 162 -4.00 21.75 -12.47
CA GLU A 162 -4.03 23.20 -12.40
C GLU A 162 -2.86 23.76 -11.60
N ARG A 163 -2.61 25.06 -11.77
CA ARG A 163 -1.57 25.80 -11.06
C ARG A 163 -2.17 26.59 -9.90
N MET A 164 -1.51 26.56 -8.74
CA MET A 164 -1.85 27.48 -7.67
C MET A 164 -1.55 28.90 -8.07
N ILE A 165 -2.23 29.85 -7.44
CA ILE A 165 -2.00 31.28 -7.64
C ILE A 165 -0.82 31.72 -6.78
N ASP A 166 -0.86 31.38 -5.47
CA ASP A 166 0.13 31.78 -4.49
C ASP A 166 0.05 30.89 -3.25
N PHE A 167 0.98 31.08 -2.30
CA PHE A 167 0.91 30.48 -0.97
C PHE A 167 1.45 31.45 0.09
N ASN A 168 0.95 31.33 1.32
CA ASN A 168 1.43 32.09 2.46
C ASN A 168 1.94 31.13 3.54
N PRO A 169 3.27 31.06 3.78
CA PRO A 169 3.85 30.16 4.78
C PRO A 169 3.51 30.56 6.23
N GLU A 170 3.33 31.85 6.53
CA GLU A 170 2.99 32.33 7.87
C GLU A 170 1.56 31.95 8.26
N GLU A 171 0.61 32.11 7.35
CA GLU A 171 -0.78 31.72 7.53
C GLU A 171 -1.04 30.22 7.22
N GLN A 172 -0.05 29.52 6.69
CA GLN A 172 -0.14 28.12 6.26
C GLN A 172 -1.28 27.89 5.26
N THR A 173 -1.35 28.72 4.24
CA THR A 173 -2.42 28.70 3.23
C THR A 173 -1.89 28.60 1.81
N ILE A 174 -2.71 27.99 0.95
CA ILE A 174 -2.50 27.97 -0.50
C ILE A 174 -3.68 28.69 -1.15
N ILE A 175 -3.40 29.48 -2.17
CA ILE A 175 -4.39 30.24 -2.94
C ILE A 175 -4.49 29.60 -4.32
N ILE A 176 -5.72 29.23 -4.70
CA ILE A 176 -6.02 28.62 -6.00
C ILE A 176 -7.14 29.40 -6.72
N PRO A 177 -7.35 29.18 -8.04
CA PRO A 177 -8.51 29.76 -8.73
C PRO A 177 -9.82 29.25 -8.10
N ALA A 178 -10.76 30.15 -7.80
CA ALA A 178 -12.05 29.79 -7.20
C ALA A 178 -12.89 28.88 -8.11
N SER A 179 -12.68 28.95 -9.43
CA SER A 179 -13.30 28.04 -10.41
C SER A 179 -13.03 26.56 -10.15
N GLN A 180 -11.95 26.24 -9.44
CA GLN A 180 -11.57 24.86 -9.11
C GLN A 180 -12.33 24.29 -7.91
N ILE A 181 -13.07 25.12 -7.18
CA ILE A 181 -13.81 24.66 -5.99
C ILE A 181 -15.14 24.01 -6.36
N GLY A 182 -15.90 24.58 -7.30
CA GLY A 182 -17.19 24.02 -7.73
C GLY A 182 -18.07 23.59 -6.56
N ASN A 183 -18.42 22.32 -6.48
CA ASN A 183 -19.23 21.71 -5.43
C ASN A 183 -18.43 21.24 -4.21
N LEU A 184 -17.12 21.48 -4.17
CA LEU A 184 -16.22 20.98 -3.11
C LEU A 184 -16.21 21.84 -1.84
N LEU A 185 -16.90 22.99 -1.79
CA LEU A 185 -16.86 23.90 -0.65
C LEU A 185 -17.18 23.23 0.69
N ASN A 186 -18.07 22.25 0.67
CA ASN A 186 -18.46 21.47 1.86
C ASN A 186 -17.99 20.02 1.81
N ALA A 187 -17.07 19.68 0.90
CA ALA A 187 -16.56 18.33 0.77
C ALA A 187 -15.82 17.90 2.05
N ARG A 188 -16.16 16.71 2.54
CA ARG A 188 -15.53 16.16 3.74
C ARG A 188 -14.31 15.37 3.36
N ARG A 189 -13.24 15.52 4.16
CA ARG A 189 -11.98 14.74 4.00
C ARG A 189 -11.22 15.03 2.71
N LEU A 190 -11.55 16.15 2.05
CA LEU A 190 -10.82 16.61 0.88
C LEU A 190 -9.33 16.72 1.20
N GLU A 191 -8.50 16.26 0.29
CA GLU A 191 -7.05 16.38 0.33
C GLU A 191 -6.57 17.18 -0.87
N MET A 192 -5.50 17.92 -0.67
CA MET A 192 -4.81 18.63 -1.73
C MET A 192 -3.43 18.02 -1.92
N ILE A 193 -3.14 17.57 -3.13
CA ILE A 193 -1.81 17.13 -3.54
C ILE A 193 -1.12 18.32 -4.19
N VAL A 194 0.05 18.69 -3.69
CA VAL A 194 0.86 19.81 -4.22
C VAL A 194 2.15 19.24 -4.78
N HIS A 195 2.43 19.52 -6.05
CA HIS A 195 3.68 19.14 -6.69
C HIS A 195 4.71 20.24 -6.48
N GLN A 196 5.80 19.88 -5.87
CA GLN A 196 6.97 20.72 -5.64
C GLN A 196 8.11 20.30 -6.58
N ARG A 197 9.32 20.78 -6.36
CA ARG A 197 10.44 20.49 -7.28
C ARG A 197 10.77 19.00 -7.40
N TRP A 198 10.86 18.31 -6.27
CA TRP A 198 11.20 16.87 -6.18
C TRP A 198 10.38 16.15 -5.10
N ALA A 199 9.43 16.81 -4.48
CA ALA A 199 8.56 16.24 -3.46
C ALA A 199 7.10 16.47 -3.80
N ILE A 200 6.23 15.72 -3.16
CA ILE A 200 4.78 15.87 -3.20
C ILE A 200 4.29 16.08 -1.78
N ALA A 201 3.59 17.19 -1.52
CA ALA A 201 2.86 17.38 -0.28
C ALA A 201 1.43 16.86 -0.45
N ILE A 202 0.92 16.14 0.56
CA ILE A 202 -0.47 15.70 0.65
C ILE A 202 -1.06 16.29 1.92
N LEU A 203 -1.93 17.26 1.75
CA LEU A 203 -2.44 18.10 2.83
C LEU A 203 -3.96 17.90 2.96
N ARG A 204 -4.44 17.55 4.16
CA ARG A 204 -5.88 17.45 4.44
C ARG A 204 -6.48 18.86 4.55
N VAL A 205 -7.47 19.12 3.71
CA VAL A 205 -8.15 20.42 3.70
C VAL A 205 -9.01 20.60 4.95
N LYS A 206 -8.78 21.70 5.68
CA LYS A 206 -9.53 22.07 6.88
C LYS A 206 -10.66 23.04 6.56
N SER A 207 -10.41 24.01 5.70
CA SER A 207 -11.40 24.99 5.27
C SER A 207 -11.04 25.61 3.95
N ILE A 208 -12.06 26.07 3.24
CA ILE A 208 -11.99 26.79 1.97
C ILE A 208 -12.72 28.11 2.16
N ASP A 209 -12.08 29.22 1.82
CA ASP A 209 -12.64 30.57 1.87
C ASP A 209 -12.56 31.19 0.47
N VAL A 210 -13.72 31.34 -0.19
CA VAL A 210 -13.79 31.90 -1.55
C VAL A 210 -13.90 33.40 -1.48
N ARG A 211 -12.99 34.11 -2.16
CA ARG A 211 -12.89 35.58 -2.23
C ARG A 211 -12.74 35.99 -3.68
N GLY A 212 -13.85 36.33 -4.31
CA GLY A 212 -13.89 36.71 -5.72
C GLY A 212 -13.42 35.54 -6.61
N GLU A 213 -12.38 35.72 -7.39
CA GLU A 213 -11.82 34.72 -8.29
C GLU A 213 -10.80 33.78 -7.62
N GLN A 214 -10.57 33.95 -6.32
CA GLN A 214 -9.59 33.20 -5.56
C GLN A 214 -10.26 32.38 -4.45
N ALA A 215 -9.68 31.22 -4.14
CA ALA A 215 -10.02 30.41 -2.98
C ALA A 215 -8.78 30.21 -2.10
N VAL A 216 -8.91 30.55 -0.83
CA VAL A 216 -7.87 30.38 0.19
C VAL A 216 -8.11 29.05 0.90
N ILE A 217 -7.16 28.12 0.78
CA ILE A 217 -7.23 26.78 1.36
C ILE A 217 -6.39 26.73 2.64
N ARG A 218 -6.99 26.26 3.74
CA ARG A 218 -6.29 25.97 5.00
C ARG A 218 -6.28 24.48 5.25
N PHE A 219 -5.27 24.01 5.94
CA PHE A 219 -5.02 22.57 6.14
C PHE A 219 -5.05 22.19 7.61
N HIS A 220 -5.14 20.89 7.87
CA HIS A 220 -5.04 20.32 9.21
C HIS A 220 -3.59 20.20 9.66
N GLU A 221 -3.39 20.20 10.96
CA GLU A 221 -2.13 19.86 11.62
C GLU A 221 -1.98 18.32 11.77
N PRO A 222 -0.76 17.77 11.83
CA PRO A 222 0.54 18.48 11.85
C PRO A 222 1.11 18.76 10.45
N GLU A 223 0.56 18.19 9.39
CA GLU A 223 1.12 18.27 8.03
C GLU A 223 1.20 19.72 7.51
N SER A 224 0.24 20.56 7.89
CA SER A 224 0.25 21.96 7.52
C SER A 224 1.50 22.68 8.05
N HIS A 225 1.73 22.59 9.37
CA HIS A 225 2.90 23.22 9.98
C HIS A 225 4.20 22.69 9.39
N LEU A 226 4.31 21.38 9.22
CA LEU A 226 5.52 20.74 8.70
C LEU A 226 5.83 21.19 7.28
N GLU A 227 4.81 21.26 6.41
CA GLU A 227 4.97 21.68 5.03
C GLU A 227 5.46 23.14 4.93
N PHE A 228 4.81 24.04 5.65
CA PHE A 228 5.09 25.48 5.54
C PHE A 228 6.28 25.94 6.40
N ALA A 229 6.62 25.24 7.48
CA ALA A 229 7.80 25.53 8.28
C ALA A 229 9.09 24.91 7.71
N HIS A 230 8.97 23.90 6.84
CA HIS A 230 10.14 23.25 6.26
C HIS A 230 10.80 24.20 5.24
N PRO A 231 12.10 24.47 5.38
CA PRO A 231 12.78 25.42 4.52
C PRO A 231 12.89 24.93 3.06
N TRP A 232 12.61 23.66 2.82
CA TRP A 232 12.82 23.05 1.52
C TRP A 232 12.35 21.59 1.47
N PRO A 233 11.65 21.15 0.41
CA PRO A 233 11.14 21.98 -0.67
C PRO A 233 9.87 22.74 -0.26
N GLN A 234 9.65 23.90 -0.83
CA GLN A 234 8.39 24.66 -0.71
C GLN A 234 7.68 24.71 -2.05
N PRO A 235 6.39 25.07 -2.11
CA PRO A 235 5.72 25.38 -3.35
C PRO A 235 6.50 26.42 -4.15
N VAL A 236 6.47 26.33 -5.45
CA VAL A 236 7.19 27.23 -6.36
C VAL A 236 6.20 28.24 -6.93
N ILE A 237 6.54 29.54 -6.83
CA ILE A 237 5.81 30.63 -7.49
C ILE A 237 6.78 31.31 -8.48
N GLY A 238 6.30 31.57 -9.70
CA GLY A 238 7.10 32.22 -10.74
C GLY A 238 8.30 31.44 -11.26
N GLY A 239 8.29 30.10 -11.14
CA GLY A 239 9.35 29.25 -11.67
C GLY A 239 9.32 29.18 -13.21
N GLU A 240 10.40 28.68 -13.82
CA GLU A 240 10.51 28.53 -15.30
C GLU A 240 9.36 27.70 -15.91
N LYS A 241 8.82 26.74 -15.15
CA LYS A 241 7.67 25.91 -15.54
C LYS A 241 6.34 26.42 -14.98
N GLY A 242 6.31 27.65 -14.46
CA GLY A 242 5.15 28.24 -13.78
C GLY A 242 5.09 27.89 -12.28
N ASN A 243 3.96 28.20 -11.66
CA ASN A 243 3.69 27.90 -10.25
C ASN A 243 3.52 26.39 -10.02
N SER A 244 3.69 25.94 -8.80
CA SER A 244 3.42 24.57 -8.40
C SER A 244 2.01 24.15 -8.81
N SER A 245 1.92 22.95 -9.36
CA SER A 245 0.63 22.36 -9.72
C SER A 245 0.00 21.64 -8.53
N PHE A 246 -1.31 21.54 -8.54
CA PHE A 246 -2.07 20.86 -7.50
C PHE A 246 -3.18 19.98 -8.07
N CYS A 247 -3.68 19.08 -7.23
CA CYS A 247 -4.86 18.28 -7.48
C CYS A 247 -5.68 18.17 -6.19
N LEU A 248 -6.98 18.39 -6.27
CA LEU A 248 -7.91 18.09 -5.17
C LEU A 248 -8.39 16.65 -5.31
N THR A 249 -8.41 15.89 -4.21
CA THR A 249 -8.73 14.46 -4.21
C THR A 249 -9.45 14.04 -2.93
N ASN A 250 -9.96 12.83 -2.92
CA ASN A 250 -10.61 12.22 -1.77
C ASN A 250 -11.91 12.92 -1.34
N ALA A 251 -12.77 13.15 -2.30
CA ALA A 251 -14.15 13.61 -2.06
C ALA A 251 -15.11 12.83 -2.96
N LEU A 252 -16.31 12.54 -2.45
CA LEU A 252 -17.32 11.82 -3.22
C LEU A 252 -17.82 12.65 -4.41
N GLU A 253 -17.81 13.96 -4.26
CA GLU A 253 -18.15 14.94 -5.28
C GLU A 253 -17.25 14.89 -6.53
N LEU A 254 -16.09 14.24 -6.41
CA LEU A 254 -15.10 14.06 -7.48
C LEU A 254 -15.19 12.69 -8.15
N LEU A 255 -16.15 11.85 -7.74
CA LEU A 255 -16.31 10.51 -8.31
C LEU A 255 -17.08 10.61 -9.64
N ASP A 256 -16.40 10.89 -10.74
CA ASP A 256 -17.03 11.17 -12.03
C ASP A 256 -16.41 10.44 -13.23
N GLN A 257 -15.27 9.73 -13.04
CA GLN A 257 -14.59 8.98 -14.10
C GLN A 257 -14.58 7.47 -13.84
N PRO A 258 -14.65 6.63 -14.89
CA PRO A 258 -14.45 5.18 -14.73
C PRO A 258 -13.09 4.84 -14.15
N GLY A 259 -13.09 3.89 -13.20
CA GLY A 259 -11.88 3.48 -12.45
C GLY A 259 -11.66 4.27 -11.17
N GLU A 260 -12.49 5.25 -10.88
CA GLU A 260 -12.39 6.03 -9.64
C GLU A 260 -13.18 5.41 -8.48
N TRP A 261 -12.67 5.63 -7.25
CA TRP A 261 -13.29 5.19 -6.01
C TRP A 261 -13.16 6.22 -4.89
N PHE A 262 -14.08 6.13 -3.94
CA PHE A 262 -14.09 6.93 -2.71
C PHE A 262 -14.57 6.08 -1.54
N GLN A 263 -13.97 6.26 -0.36
CA GLN A 263 -14.45 5.67 0.89
C GLN A 263 -15.03 6.73 1.82
N GLU A 264 -16.30 6.60 2.14
CA GLU A 264 -16.96 7.41 3.16
C GLU A 264 -16.60 6.87 4.55
N TYR A 265 -15.96 7.66 5.35
CA TYR A 265 -15.63 7.34 6.73
C TYR A 265 -16.40 8.28 7.69
N PRO A 266 -16.97 7.81 8.79
CA PRO A 266 -16.77 6.52 9.45
C PRO A 266 -17.72 5.39 9.02
N SER A 267 -18.65 5.61 8.08
CA SER A 267 -19.60 4.58 7.65
C SER A 267 -18.95 3.34 7.02
N GLY A 268 -17.72 3.50 6.51
CA GLY A 268 -16.99 2.48 5.78
C GLY A 268 -17.59 2.14 4.42
N THR A 269 -18.45 3.00 3.86
CA THR A 269 -19.02 2.75 2.53
C THR A 269 -17.99 3.09 1.47
N ILE A 270 -17.70 2.15 0.57
CA ILE A 270 -16.86 2.35 -0.60
C ILE A 270 -17.77 2.53 -1.80
N TYR A 271 -17.52 3.58 -2.57
CA TYR A 271 -18.15 3.89 -3.85
C TYR A 271 -17.12 3.67 -4.95
N TYR A 272 -17.51 3.00 -6.01
CA TYR A 272 -16.64 2.74 -7.15
C TYR A 272 -17.39 2.94 -8.47
N TYR A 273 -16.76 3.64 -9.41
CA TYR A 273 -17.22 3.73 -10.78
C TYR A 273 -16.38 2.77 -11.65
N PRO A 274 -16.93 1.58 -12.01
CA PRO A 274 -16.17 0.58 -12.74
C PRO A 274 -15.74 1.05 -14.12
N ARG A 275 -14.60 0.52 -14.58
CA ARG A 275 -14.18 0.60 -15.97
C ARG A 275 -15.10 -0.26 -16.83
N SER A 276 -15.12 -0.01 -18.14
CA SER A 276 -16.03 -0.71 -19.06
C SER A 276 -15.78 -2.21 -19.16
N GLU A 277 -14.55 -2.65 -18.92
CA GLU A 277 -14.11 -4.05 -18.99
C GLU A 277 -14.31 -4.81 -17.67
N GLU A 278 -14.69 -4.14 -16.58
CA GLU A 278 -14.82 -4.75 -15.26
C GLU A 278 -16.25 -5.23 -15.00
N ASP A 279 -16.40 -6.49 -14.65
CA ASP A 279 -17.66 -7.07 -14.16
C ASP A 279 -17.68 -7.15 -12.64
N MET A 280 -18.31 -6.20 -11.99
CA MET A 280 -18.36 -6.09 -10.53
C MET A 280 -19.14 -7.21 -9.82
N GLU A 281 -19.84 -8.08 -10.53
CA GLU A 281 -20.46 -9.27 -9.95
C GLU A 281 -19.42 -10.36 -9.68
N THR A 282 -18.34 -10.38 -10.46
CA THR A 282 -17.26 -11.38 -10.39
C THR A 282 -15.89 -10.80 -10.06
N ALA A 283 -15.69 -9.49 -10.17
CA ALA A 283 -14.42 -8.82 -9.97
C ALA A 283 -13.83 -9.05 -8.58
N GLU A 284 -12.54 -9.34 -8.53
CA GLU A 284 -11.78 -9.38 -7.29
C GLU A 284 -11.39 -7.95 -6.88
N VAL A 285 -11.95 -7.47 -5.77
CA VAL A 285 -11.60 -6.15 -5.23
C VAL A 285 -10.84 -6.29 -3.94
N ILE A 286 -9.64 -5.69 -3.89
CA ILE A 286 -8.74 -5.77 -2.72
C ILE A 286 -8.42 -4.37 -2.22
N VAL A 287 -8.49 -4.20 -0.90
CA VAL A 287 -8.00 -3.01 -0.19
C VAL A 287 -6.89 -3.40 0.80
N PRO A 288 -5.82 -2.61 0.94
CA PRO A 288 -4.74 -2.93 1.84
C PRO A 288 -5.14 -2.70 3.29
N ALA A 289 -4.79 -3.66 4.16
CA ALA A 289 -4.98 -3.57 5.60
C ALA A 289 -3.65 -3.40 6.34
N LEU A 290 -2.52 -3.64 5.68
CA LEU A 290 -1.19 -3.49 6.24
C LEU A 290 -0.39 -2.39 5.52
N GLU A 291 0.47 -1.71 6.26
CA GLU A 291 1.45 -0.76 5.71
C GLU A 291 2.78 -1.44 5.36
N THR A 292 3.10 -2.52 6.03
CA THR A 292 4.37 -3.23 5.89
C THR A 292 4.15 -4.73 5.86
N LEU A 293 4.80 -5.44 4.94
CA LEU A 293 4.70 -6.89 4.80
C LEU A 293 5.88 -7.63 5.42
N MET A 294 7.07 -7.05 5.38
CA MET A 294 8.28 -7.65 5.92
C MET A 294 9.13 -6.60 6.60
N ILE A 295 9.64 -6.93 7.78
CA ILE A 295 10.56 -6.10 8.56
C ILE A 295 11.83 -6.90 8.77
N VAL A 296 12.94 -6.36 8.31
CA VAL A 296 14.28 -6.87 8.62
C VAL A 296 14.76 -6.18 9.90
N ASP A 297 14.60 -6.90 11.02
CA ASP A 297 14.70 -6.37 12.38
C ASP A 297 16.07 -6.69 13.00
N GLY A 298 17.12 -6.00 12.53
CA GLY A 298 18.47 -6.10 13.06
C GLY A 298 18.94 -4.81 13.73
N THR A 299 20.00 -4.89 14.50
CA THR A 299 20.73 -3.74 15.07
C THR A 299 22.13 -3.63 14.46
N LEU A 300 22.84 -2.54 14.78
CA LEU A 300 24.26 -2.39 14.37
C LEU A 300 25.14 -3.50 14.95
N GLU A 301 24.87 -3.92 16.18
CA GLU A 301 25.62 -4.98 16.87
C GLU A 301 25.20 -6.39 16.44
N ARG A 302 23.93 -6.54 16.06
CA ARG A 302 23.34 -7.83 15.65
C ARG A 302 22.56 -7.63 14.36
N SER A 303 23.27 -7.50 13.25
CA SER A 303 22.64 -7.33 11.92
C SER A 303 22.12 -8.67 11.38
N VAL A 304 21.06 -8.60 10.58
CA VAL A 304 20.57 -9.71 9.76
C VAL A 304 21.49 -9.88 8.55
N ARG A 305 21.92 -11.13 8.27
CA ARG A 305 22.93 -11.43 7.24
C ARG A 305 22.60 -12.70 6.46
N HIS A 306 23.09 -12.78 5.22
CA HIS A 306 23.02 -13.95 4.37
C HIS A 306 21.60 -14.48 4.19
N ILE A 307 20.63 -13.57 3.96
CA ILE A 307 19.26 -13.86 3.60
C ILE A 307 19.03 -13.40 2.16
N ARG A 308 18.35 -14.21 1.38
CA ARG A 308 17.89 -13.88 0.03
C ARG A 308 16.40 -14.11 -0.08
N VAL A 309 15.73 -13.21 -0.80
CA VAL A 309 14.31 -13.32 -1.15
C VAL A 309 14.24 -13.28 -2.68
N GLU A 310 13.69 -14.31 -3.30
CA GLU A 310 13.76 -14.49 -4.75
C GLU A 310 12.41 -14.98 -5.33
N GLY A 311 11.97 -14.38 -6.44
CA GLY A 311 10.80 -14.82 -7.20
C GLY A 311 9.46 -14.59 -6.49
N ILE A 312 9.38 -13.67 -5.53
CA ILE A 312 8.19 -13.41 -4.72
C ILE A 312 7.65 -12.01 -5.02
N THR A 313 6.35 -11.91 -5.25
CA THR A 313 5.66 -10.63 -5.35
C THR A 313 5.19 -10.17 -3.96
N PHE A 314 5.44 -8.90 -3.63
CA PHE A 314 4.88 -8.22 -2.45
C PHE A 314 3.84 -7.22 -2.94
N ALA A 315 2.58 -7.36 -2.47
CA ALA A 315 1.47 -6.58 -2.97
C ALA A 315 0.51 -6.11 -1.87
N HIS A 316 -0.35 -5.15 -2.24
CA HIS A 316 -1.47 -4.68 -1.44
C HIS A 316 -1.04 -4.14 -0.08
N THR A 317 -0.10 -3.20 -0.09
CA THR A 317 0.21 -2.35 1.06
C THR A 317 -0.22 -0.92 0.82
N SER A 318 -0.42 -0.17 1.87
CA SER A 318 -0.74 1.25 1.84
C SER A 318 -0.04 1.95 2.99
N TRP A 319 0.04 3.26 2.93
CA TRP A 319 0.32 4.11 4.08
C TRP A 319 -0.99 4.74 4.52
N MET A 320 -1.29 4.65 5.81
CA MET A 320 -2.64 4.96 6.35
C MET A 320 -2.85 6.46 6.57
N ARG A 321 -1.78 7.23 6.64
CA ARG A 321 -1.82 8.68 6.90
C ARG A 321 -0.84 9.42 6.01
N PRO A 322 -1.08 10.70 5.69
CA PRO A 322 -0.02 11.56 5.21
C PRO A 322 1.18 11.51 6.16
N SER A 323 2.38 11.56 5.61
CA SER A 323 3.61 11.61 6.41
C SER A 323 3.53 12.75 7.42
N TYR A 324 4.03 12.53 8.65
CA TYR A 324 4.15 13.66 9.59
C TYR A 324 5.16 14.70 9.13
N GLN A 325 5.91 14.43 8.08
CA GLN A 325 6.81 15.38 7.45
C GLN A 325 6.11 16.23 6.39
N GLY A 326 4.78 16.06 6.20
CA GLY A 326 3.97 16.85 5.28
C GLY A 326 4.11 16.48 3.81
N HIS A 327 5.07 15.63 3.47
CA HIS A 327 5.33 15.21 2.09
C HIS A 327 5.77 13.75 2.02
N VAL A 328 5.64 13.19 0.84
CA VAL A 328 6.14 11.85 0.51
C VAL A 328 7.41 12.02 -0.31
N THR A 329 8.48 11.48 0.18
CA THR A 329 9.77 11.44 -0.53
C THR A 329 9.88 10.18 -1.37
#